data_fc430dd19b707fd2511736460124f49c
#
_entry.id   fc430dd19b707fd2511736460124f49c
#
_cell.length_a   1.000
_cell.length_b   1.000
_cell.length_c   1.000
_cell.angle_alpha   90.00
_cell.angle_beta   90.00
_cell.angle_gamma   90.00
#
_symmetry.space_group_name_H-M   'P 1'
#
loop_
_entity.id
_entity.type
_entity.pdbx_description
1 polymer ?
#
loop_
_entity_poly.entity_id
_entity_poly.type
_entity_poly.pdbx_seq_one_letter_code
_entity_poly.pdbx_strand_id
1 'polypeptide(L)'
;MTIDPDTAKLGRTPGLDEEHFAHDGLITKHPVRAVALAALRPMPGQTLWDLGTGAGSVAVEWCRTDPTCTAVGVERRADRAANARANAENLTAPGQFTVIDHDLTEGLPDGLPTPDAVFIGGGATAELVGACLAR
;
A
#
# COMPACT_ATOMS: atom_id res chain seq x y z
N MET A 1 1.23 18.45 -7.03
CA MET A 1 1.84 17.48 -7.96
C MET A 1 0.75 16.69 -8.67
N THR A 2 0.90 16.47 -9.94
CA THR A 2 -0.03 15.69 -10.75
C THR A 2 0.59 14.33 -11.06
N ILE A 3 -0.27 13.33 -11.28
CA ILE A 3 0.20 12.03 -11.77
C ILE A 3 0.82 12.24 -13.15
N ASP A 4 1.99 11.63 -13.38
CA ASP A 4 2.61 11.62 -14.70
C ASP A 4 1.60 11.11 -15.74
N PRO A 5 1.36 11.84 -16.85
CA PRO A 5 0.46 11.39 -17.90
C PRO A 5 0.76 9.98 -18.42
N ASP A 6 2.03 9.57 -18.41
CA ASP A 6 2.40 8.22 -18.85
C ASP A 6 1.94 7.14 -17.88
N THR A 7 1.82 7.42 -16.59
CA THR A 7 1.29 6.45 -15.61
C THR A 7 -0.21 6.24 -15.77
N ALA A 8 -0.94 7.22 -16.27
CA ALA A 8 -2.36 7.05 -16.57
C ALA A 8 -2.61 5.99 -17.64
N LYS A 9 -1.65 5.78 -18.54
CA LYS A 9 -1.74 4.78 -19.63
C LYS A 9 -1.59 3.36 -19.13
N LEU A 10 -1.14 3.14 -17.90
CA LEU A 10 -1.01 1.81 -17.32
C LEU A 10 -2.37 1.18 -16.98
N GLY A 11 -3.44 1.98 -17.00
CA GLY A 11 -4.77 1.51 -16.66
C GLY A 11 -4.95 1.29 -15.16
N ARG A 12 -6.08 0.72 -14.80
CA ARG A 12 -6.47 0.49 -13.40
C ARG A 12 -6.62 -0.97 -13.03
N THR A 13 -6.42 -1.89 -13.98
CA THR A 13 -6.48 -3.31 -13.68
C THR A 13 -5.32 -3.70 -12.77
N PRO A 14 -5.59 -4.36 -11.63
CA PRO A 14 -4.53 -4.81 -10.72
C PRO A 14 -3.56 -5.79 -11.39
N GLY A 15 -2.31 -5.73 -10.97
CA GLY A 15 -1.26 -6.61 -11.47
C GLY A 15 -0.28 -5.90 -12.41
N LEU A 16 0.00 -4.62 -12.15
CA LEU A 16 1.06 -3.91 -12.86
C LEU A 16 2.39 -4.65 -12.73
N ASP A 17 3.15 -4.70 -13.82
CA ASP A 17 4.46 -5.32 -13.84
C ASP A 17 5.40 -4.65 -12.81
N GLU A 18 6.27 -5.45 -12.19
CA GLU A 18 7.21 -4.99 -11.18
C GLU A 18 8.14 -3.88 -11.69
N GLU A 19 8.41 -3.82 -13.00
CA GLU A 19 9.26 -2.78 -13.59
C GLU A 19 8.73 -1.36 -13.40
N HIS A 20 7.44 -1.19 -13.13
CA HIS A 20 6.83 0.12 -12.90
C HIS A 20 7.09 0.66 -11.49
N PHE A 21 7.64 -0.16 -10.61
CA PHE A 21 7.88 0.19 -9.21
C PHE A 21 9.36 0.32 -8.91
N ALA A 22 9.70 1.27 -8.01
CA ALA A 22 10.99 1.25 -7.33
C ALA A 22 10.95 0.15 -6.26
N HIS A 23 11.91 -0.77 -6.27
CA HIS A 23 11.98 -1.85 -5.28
C HIS A 23 13.41 -2.43 -5.19
N ASP A 24 13.65 -3.21 -4.14
CA ASP A 24 14.94 -3.86 -3.86
C ASP A 24 14.97 -5.36 -4.24
N GLY A 25 14.00 -5.80 -5.01
CA GLY A 25 13.80 -7.20 -5.37
C GLY A 25 12.76 -7.92 -4.50
N LEU A 26 12.45 -7.37 -3.32
CA LEU A 26 11.40 -7.90 -2.43
C LEU A 26 10.12 -7.10 -2.64
N ILE A 27 9.37 -7.50 -3.61
CA ILE A 27 8.08 -6.90 -3.97
C ILE A 27 7.06 -8.01 -4.18
N THR A 28 5.82 -7.77 -3.76
CA THR A 28 4.72 -8.69 -4.06
C THR A 28 4.58 -8.81 -5.57
N LYS A 29 4.76 -10.01 -6.09
CA LYS A 29 4.73 -10.26 -7.55
C LYS A 29 3.34 -9.97 -8.11
N HIS A 30 3.30 -9.50 -9.36
CA HIS A 30 2.05 -9.00 -9.94
C HIS A 30 0.89 -10.03 -9.96
N PRO A 31 1.09 -11.34 -10.18
CA PRO A 31 -0.05 -12.26 -10.12
C PRO A 31 -0.59 -12.40 -8.70
N VAL A 32 0.29 -12.46 -7.69
CA VAL A 32 -0.11 -12.52 -6.27
C VAL A 32 -0.77 -11.23 -5.85
N ARG A 33 -0.26 -10.11 -6.31
CA ARG A 33 -0.83 -8.79 -6.03
C ARG A 33 -2.23 -8.65 -6.62
N ALA A 34 -2.44 -9.12 -7.84
CA ALA A 34 -3.76 -9.12 -8.47
C ALA A 34 -4.78 -9.91 -7.65
N VAL A 35 -4.39 -11.08 -7.14
CA VAL A 35 -5.23 -11.89 -6.26
C VAL A 35 -5.53 -11.15 -4.95
N ALA A 36 -4.51 -10.53 -4.35
CA ALA A 36 -4.67 -9.75 -3.12
C ALA A 36 -5.67 -8.60 -3.33
N LEU A 37 -5.55 -7.85 -4.41
CA LEU A 37 -6.47 -6.76 -4.73
C LEU A 37 -7.89 -7.26 -4.95
N ALA A 38 -8.07 -8.41 -5.61
CA ALA A 38 -9.37 -9.02 -5.78
C ALA A 38 -10.02 -9.39 -4.45
N ALA A 39 -9.22 -9.89 -3.50
CA ALA A 39 -9.68 -10.24 -2.15
C ALA A 39 -10.01 -9.00 -1.32
N LEU A 40 -9.18 -7.96 -1.41
CA LEU A 40 -9.38 -6.70 -0.69
C LEU A 40 -10.60 -5.92 -1.18
N ARG A 41 -10.93 -6.03 -2.46
CA ARG A 41 -12.10 -5.44 -3.11
C ARG A 41 -12.23 -3.93 -2.85
N PRO A 42 -11.30 -3.11 -3.33
CA PRO A 42 -11.36 -1.67 -3.11
C PRO A 42 -12.64 -1.06 -3.70
N MET A 43 -13.28 -0.21 -2.91
CA MET A 43 -14.46 0.55 -3.30
C MET A 43 -14.18 2.05 -3.12
N PRO A 44 -14.87 2.92 -3.88
CA PRO A 44 -14.66 4.36 -3.76
C PRO A 44 -14.76 4.84 -2.31
N GLY A 45 -13.84 5.71 -1.90
CA GLY A 45 -13.80 6.31 -0.57
C GLY A 45 -13.20 5.45 0.52
N GLN A 46 -12.79 4.22 0.23
CA GLN A 46 -12.25 3.32 1.22
C GLN A 46 -10.76 3.54 1.52
N THR A 47 -10.37 3.20 2.74
CA THR A 47 -9.00 3.32 3.24
C THR A 47 -8.40 1.94 3.52
N LEU A 48 -7.20 1.71 3.01
CA LEU A 48 -6.40 0.51 3.27
C LEU A 48 -5.31 0.81 4.29
N TRP A 49 -5.08 -0.11 5.23
CA TRP A 49 -3.80 -0.20 5.92
C TRP A 49 -2.95 -1.27 5.23
N ASP A 50 -1.76 -0.89 4.80
CA ASP A 50 -0.78 -1.79 4.21
C ASP A 50 0.39 -1.94 5.20
N LEU A 51 0.31 -2.94 6.05
CA LEU A 51 1.25 -3.15 7.16
C LEU A 51 2.43 -4.01 6.68
N GLY A 52 3.63 -3.46 6.82
CA GLY A 52 4.81 -4.01 6.17
C GLY A 52 4.75 -3.75 4.67
N THR A 53 4.55 -2.49 4.30
CA THR A 53 4.21 -2.11 2.93
C THR A 53 5.32 -2.37 1.92
N GLY A 54 6.59 -2.45 2.36
CA GLY A 54 7.73 -2.68 1.48
C GLY A 54 7.82 -1.61 0.40
N ALA A 55 7.79 -2.02 -0.85
CA ALA A 55 7.78 -1.10 -1.99
C ALA A 55 6.45 -0.35 -2.14
N GLY A 56 5.42 -0.72 -1.40
CA GLY A 56 4.11 -0.08 -1.46
C GLY A 56 3.24 -0.50 -2.63
N SER A 57 3.57 -1.58 -3.31
CA SER A 57 2.89 -1.96 -4.56
C SER A 57 1.40 -2.29 -4.36
N VAL A 58 1.02 -2.95 -3.27
CA VAL A 58 -0.38 -3.25 -2.98
C VAL A 58 -1.15 -1.96 -2.69
N ALA A 59 -0.61 -1.09 -1.85
CA ALA A 59 -1.22 0.20 -1.54
C ALA A 59 -1.37 1.09 -2.77
N VAL A 60 -0.35 1.11 -3.63
CA VAL A 60 -0.40 1.86 -4.90
C VAL A 60 -1.56 1.37 -5.76
N GLU A 61 -1.68 0.07 -5.97
CA GLU A 61 -2.74 -0.47 -6.82
C GLU A 61 -4.12 -0.31 -6.19
N TRP A 62 -4.23 -0.37 -4.85
CA TRP A 62 -5.45 0.00 -4.15
C TRP A 62 -5.88 1.43 -4.49
N CYS A 63 -4.96 2.39 -4.37
CA CYS A 63 -5.24 3.80 -4.66
C CYS A 63 -5.57 4.04 -6.14
N ARG A 64 -4.99 3.27 -7.04
CA ARG A 64 -5.21 3.42 -8.49
C ARG A 64 -6.57 2.91 -8.95
N THR A 65 -7.28 2.15 -8.14
CA THR A 65 -8.63 1.67 -8.52
C THR A 65 -9.65 2.78 -8.56
N ASP A 66 -9.49 3.81 -7.72
CA ASP A 66 -10.40 4.96 -7.69
C ASP A 66 -9.69 6.18 -7.06
N PRO A 67 -9.91 7.39 -7.59
CA PRO A 67 -9.26 8.60 -7.05
C PRO A 67 -9.62 8.90 -5.59
N THR A 68 -10.73 8.38 -5.08
CA THR A 68 -11.17 8.58 -3.69
C THR A 68 -10.64 7.54 -2.72
N CYS A 69 -9.99 6.48 -3.21
CA CYS A 69 -9.33 5.49 -2.36
C CYS A 69 -8.07 6.08 -1.74
N THR A 70 -7.83 5.74 -0.48
CA THR A 70 -6.61 6.15 0.24
C THR A 70 -5.95 4.94 0.89
N ALA A 71 -4.67 5.06 1.20
CA ALA A 71 -3.92 4.01 1.89
C ALA A 71 -2.89 4.62 2.83
N VAL A 72 -2.64 3.92 3.93
CA VAL A 72 -1.52 4.19 4.84
C VAL A 72 -0.65 2.95 4.84
N GLY A 73 0.60 3.10 4.43
CA GLY A 73 1.60 2.05 4.47
C GLY A 73 2.51 2.24 5.68
N VAL A 74 2.85 1.16 6.35
CA VAL A 74 3.76 1.16 7.50
C VAL A 74 4.96 0.29 7.15
N GLU A 75 6.16 0.86 7.29
CA GLU A 75 7.41 0.18 6.97
C GLU A 75 8.50 0.59 7.96
N ARG A 76 9.22 -0.39 8.52
CA ARG A 76 10.30 -0.12 9.48
C ARG A 76 11.64 0.21 8.81
N ARG A 77 11.88 -0.30 7.61
CA ARG A 77 13.15 -0.09 6.91
C ARG A 77 13.12 1.18 6.10
N ALA A 78 14.06 2.08 6.39
CA ALA A 78 14.12 3.39 5.74
C ALA A 78 14.31 3.28 4.22
N ASP A 79 15.10 2.31 3.74
CA ASP A 79 15.34 2.09 2.32
C ASP A 79 14.06 1.65 1.58
N ARG A 80 13.28 0.77 2.20
CA ARG A 80 12.00 0.33 1.63
C ARG A 80 10.93 1.42 1.72
N ALA A 81 10.88 2.14 2.83
CA ALA A 81 9.97 3.28 2.97
C ALA A 81 10.24 4.35 1.91
N ALA A 82 11.51 4.59 1.57
CA ALA A 82 11.88 5.50 0.50
C ALA A 82 11.35 5.03 -0.86
N ASN A 83 11.45 3.73 -1.16
CA ASN A 83 10.87 3.15 -2.38
C ASN A 83 9.35 3.32 -2.41
N ALA A 84 8.68 3.04 -1.28
CA ALA A 84 7.24 3.20 -1.19
C ALA A 84 6.80 4.66 -1.43
N ARG A 85 7.53 5.63 -0.87
CA ARG A 85 7.27 7.06 -1.10
C ARG A 85 7.47 7.45 -2.55
N ALA A 86 8.52 6.94 -3.19
CA ALA A 86 8.76 7.19 -4.61
C ALA A 86 7.61 6.62 -5.46
N ASN A 87 7.15 5.43 -5.15
CA ASN A 87 6.03 4.81 -5.86
C ASN A 87 4.71 5.58 -5.62
N ALA A 88 4.49 6.05 -4.40
CA ALA A 88 3.33 6.90 -4.09
C ALA A 88 3.35 8.18 -4.95
N GLU A 89 4.49 8.83 -5.04
CA GLU A 89 4.65 10.06 -5.81
C GLU A 89 4.45 9.84 -7.30
N ASN A 90 5.02 8.74 -7.83
CA ASN A 90 5.01 8.48 -9.27
C ASN A 90 3.71 7.85 -9.78
N LEU A 91 3.01 7.09 -8.94
CA LEU A 91 1.92 6.20 -9.40
C LEU A 91 0.56 6.54 -8.79
N THR A 92 0.49 7.41 -7.79
CA THR A 92 -0.77 7.84 -7.16
C THR A 92 -0.89 9.36 -7.15
N ALA A 93 -2.09 9.86 -6.88
CA ALA A 93 -2.31 11.29 -6.71
C ALA A 93 -1.80 11.78 -5.34
N PRO A 94 -1.45 13.06 -5.20
CA PRO A 94 -1.03 13.61 -3.91
C PRO A 94 -2.05 13.32 -2.81
N GLY A 95 -1.57 12.82 -1.68
CA GLY A 95 -2.40 12.53 -0.51
C GLY A 95 -3.14 11.21 -0.51
N GLN A 96 -3.11 10.44 -1.60
CA GLN A 96 -3.75 9.13 -1.63
C GLN A 96 -3.01 8.08 -0.80
N PHE A 97 -1.69 8.03 -0.92
CA PHE A 97 -0.87 7.02 -0.24
C PHE A 97 0.16 7.69 0.65
N THR A 98 0.05 7.48 1.95
CA THR A 98 0.96 8.00 2.97
C THR A 98 1.78 6.85 3.55
N VAL A 99 3.07 7.06 3.74
CA VAL A 99 3.99 6.07 4.31
C VAL A 99 4.48 6.53 5.67
N ILE A 100 4.40 5.64 6.66
CA ILE A 100 4.84 5.87 8.04
C ILE A 100 6.03 4.96 8.33
N ASP A 101 7.13 5.55 8.81
CA ASP A 101 8.28 4.80 9.31
C ASP A 101 7.95 4.33 10.74
N HIS A 102 7.74 3.03 10.92
CA HIS A 102 7.38 2.48 12.21
C HIS A 102 7.65 0.98 12.26
N ASP A 103 8.08 0.50 13.41
CA ASP A 103 8.27 -0.93 13.69
C ASP A 103 7.00 -1.50 14.31
N LEU A 104 6.31 -2.37 13.58
CA LEU A 104 5.05 -2.99 14.02
C LEU A 104 5.21 -3.96 15.20
N THR A 105 6.44 -4.36 15.55
CA THR A 105 6.68 -5.12 16.78
C THR A 105 6.38 -4.28 18.02
N GLU A 106 6.35 -2.97 17.90
CA GLU A 106 5.99 -2.01 18.96
C GLU A 106 4.49 -1.71 18.99
N GLY A 107 3.69 -2.41 18.19
CA GLY A 107 2.26 -2.18 18.03
C GLY A 107 1.93 -1.31 16.82
N LEU A 108 0.67 -0.92 16.70
CA LEU A 108 0.23 -0.03 15.64
C LEU A 108 0.66 1.41 15.95
N PRO A 109 1.06 2.19 14.92
CA PRO A 109 1.35 3.61 15.16
C PRO A 109 0.10 4.38 15.55
N ASP A 110 0.28 5.48 16.29
CA ASP A 110 -0.80 6.37 16.65
C ASP A 110 -1.30 7.17 15.45
N GLY A 111 -2.56 7.58 15.49
CA GLY A 111 -3.12 8.49 14.50
C GLY A 111 -3.54 7.83 13.19
N LEU A 112 -3.61 6.51 13.13
CA LEU A 112 -4.11 5.82 11.94
C LEU A 112 -5.61 6.09 11.76
N PRO A 113 -6.05 6.35 10.51
CA PRO A 113 -7.48 6.42 10.23
C PRO A 113 -8.12 5.06 10.40
N THR A 114 -9.45 5.02 10.57
CA THR A 114 -10.18 3.76 10.61
C THR A 114 -10.06 3.06 9.26
N PRO A 115 -9.64 1.79 9.21
CA PRO A 115 -9.47 1.08 7.95
C PRO A 115 -10.77 0.44 7.49
N ASP A 116 -10.93 0.35 6.19
CA ASP A 116 -11.96 -0.49 5.56
C ASP A 116 -11.38 -1.87 5.21
N ALA A 117 -10.09 -1.94 4.98
CA ALA A 117 -9.36 -3.18 4.69
C ALA A 117 -7.95 -3.10 5.28
N VAL A 118 -7.37 -4.26 5.57
CA VAL A 118 -6.01 -4.39 6.09
C VAL A 118 -5.29 -5.47 5.29
N PHE A 119 -4.12 -5.12 4.76
CA PHE A 119 -3.20 -6.08 4.15
C PHE A 119 -1.93 -6.15 4.99
N ILE A 120 -1.51 -7.36 5.34
CA ILE A 120 -0.27 -7.59 6.08
C ILE A 120 0.71 -8.27 5.14
N GLY A 121 1.71 -7.51 4.67
CA GLY A 121 2.66 -7.98 3.67
C GLY A 121 3.73 -8.91 4.20
N GLY A 122 4.01 -8.86 5.50
CA GLY A 122 4.99 -9.74 6.14
C GLY A 122 5.01 -9.51 7.64
N GLY A 123 5.58 -10.46 8.39
CA GLY A 123 5.70 -10.34 9.84
C GLY A 123 4.37 -10.38 10.59
N ALA A 124 3.36 -11.05 10.03
CA ALA A 124 2.08 -11.20 10.70
C ALA A 124 2.25 -11.99 12.00
N THR A 125 1.81 -11.40 13.11
CA THR A 125 1.76 -12.06 14.41
C THR A 125 0.33 -12.10 14.92
N ALA A 126 0.03 -13.00 15.85
CA ALA A 126 -1.29 -13.05 16.47
C ALA A 126 -1.63 -11.73 17.16
N GLU A 127 -0.64 -11.08 17.76
CA GLU A 127 -0.81 -9.79 18.42
C GLU A 127 -1.16 -8.69 17.42
N LEU A 128 -0.47 -8.64 16.28
CA LEU A 128 -0.74 -7.65 15.24
C LEU A 128 -2.13 -7.87 14.62
N VAL A 129 -2.48 -9.10 14.29
CA VAL A 129 -3.80 -9.43 13.75
C VAL A 129 -4.89 -9.06 14.74
N GLY A 130 -4.70 -9.40 16.02
CA GLY A 130 -5.63 -9.03 17.10
C GLY A 130 -5.81 -7.53 17.23
N ALA A 131 -4.72 -6.75 17.15
CA ALA A 131 -4.77 -5.29 17.18
C ALA A 131 -5.57 -4.71 16.00
N CYS A 132 -5.42 -5.27 14.81
CA CYS A 132 -6.19 -4.85 13.64
C CYS A 132 -7.68 -5.16 13.80
N LEU A 133 -8.01 -6.35 14.31
CA LEU A 133 -9.41 -6.75 14.52
C LEU A 133 -10.12 -5.92 15.60
N ALA A 134 -9.37 -5.34 16.53
CA ALA A 134 -9.92 -4.48 17.58
C ALA A 134 -10.26 -3.05 17.08
N ARG A 135 -9.88 -2.71 15.86
CA ARG A 135 -10.13 -1.40 15.24
C ARG A 135 -11.33 -1.49 14.33
#